data_71fb606702cc4b1d86f854326811f204
#
_entry.id   71fb606702cc4b1d86f854326811f204
#
_cell.length_a   1.000
_cell.length_b   1.000
_cell.length_c   1.000
_cell.angle_alpha   90.00
_cell.angle_beta   90.00
_cell.angle_gamma   90.00
#
_symmetry.space_group_name_H-M   'P 1'
#
loop_
_entity.id
_entity.type
_entity.pdbx_description
1 polymer ?
#
loop_
_entity_poly.entity_id
_entity_poly.type
_entity_poly.pdbx_seq_one_letter_code
_entity_poly.pdbx_strand_id
1 'polypeptide(L)'
;DGNRSFPWRVIIVSEDDKSLLNNELVYKLADPCRLTDTSWIQPGKSAWEWWHKAVLEGVDFPSGNKQLSLQLYKYYVDWASKNHIEYMTLDAGWSKDYIKELCSYAKEKNVKIIVWTWASCARENPSDWIAKMHSYGVSGAKIDFFERNDQIAMRWGKEFAERLAEKQMVAIFHGCPVPTGLHRTYPNILNYEAVRGAECNFWEKTLTPEYHTRFPFIRLLAGPADYTPGSMRSVTQDEFRPMDIDNTPPMSMGTRSHELSMFVIYDQWMAYLCD
;
A
#
# COMPACT_ATOMS: atom_id res chain seq x y z
N ASP A 1 -12.46 -34.14 13.58
CA ASP A 1 -11.16 -34.49 14.20
C ASP A 1 -11.00 -34.03 15.66
N GLY A 2 -11.91 -33.34 16.30
CA GLY A 2 -11.85 -32.98 17.72
C GLY A 2 -10.75 -31.98 18.13
N ASN A 3 -9.77 -31.69 17.28
CA ASN A 3 -8.66 -30.78 17.55
C ASN A 3 -8.86 -29.45 16.82
N ARG A 4 -8.69 -28.34 17.53
CA ARG A 4 -8.77 -26.99 17.00
C ARG A 4 -7.69 -26.11 17.59
N SER A 5 -6.97 -25.39 16.73
CA SER A 5 -6.08 -24.30 17.15
C SER A 5 -6.86 -22.99 17.22
N PHE A 6 -6.62 -22.23 18.29
CA PHE A 6 -7.21 -20.91 18.46
C PHE A 6 -6.16 -19.83 18.21
N PRO A 7 -6.55 -18.68 17.67
CA PRO A 7 -5.64 -17.56 17.54
C PRO A 7 -5.27 -16.98 18.90
N TRP A 8 -4.10 -16.38 18.99
CA TRP A 8 -3.73 -15.54 20.12
C TRP A 8 -4.71 -14.39 20.29
N ARG A 9 -5.02 -14.05 21.51
CA ARG A 9 -5.69 -12.81 21.89
C ARG A 9 -4.69 -11.96 22.64
N VAL A 10 -4.43 -10.77 22.12
CA VAL A 10 -3.41 -9.88 22.66
C VAL A 10 -4.10 -8.75 23.42
N ILE A 11 -3.68 -8.55 24.66
CA ILE A 11 -4.07 -7.39 25.47
C ILE A 11 -2.80 -6.62 25.76
N ILE A 12 -2.75 -5.37 25.33
CA ILE A 12 -1.64 -4.47 25.55
C ILE A 12 -2.00 -3.57 26.74
N VAL A 13 -1.17 -3.61 27.78
CA VAL A 13 -1.33 -2.76 28.97
C VAL A 13 -0.09 -1.86 29.06
N SER A 14 -0.32 -0.56 29.22
CA SER A 14 0.73 0.44 29.32
C SER A 14 0.46 1.41 30.45
N GLU A 15 1.48 1.92 31.07
CA GLU A 15 1.36 2.96 32.11
C GLU A 15 1.07 4.35 31.53
N ASP A 16 1.44 4.58 30.27
CA ASP A 16 1.17 5.81 29.55
C ASP A 16 0.99 5.58 28.06
N ASP A 17 0.43 6.55 27.34
CA ASP A 17 0.15 6.46 25.92
C ASP A 17 1.42 6.38 25.06
N LYS A 18 2.52 6.99 25.49
CA LYS A 18 3.79 7.02 24.73
C LYS A 18 4.37 5.62 24.57
N SER A 19 4.26 4.81 25.62
CA SER A 19 4.78 3.44 25.63
C SER A 19 3.97 2.51 24.70
N LEU A 20 2.76 2.89 24.30
CA LEU A 20 1.98 2.12 23.34
C LEU A 20 2.61 2.16 21.93
N LEU A 21 3.16 3.27 21.50
CA LEU A 21 3.74 3.44 20.16
C LEU A 21 4.92 2.50 19.88
N ASN A 22 5.64 2.12 20.92
CA ASN A 22 6.79 1.23 20.82
C ASN A 22 6.42 -0.24 21.09
N ASN A 23 5.13 -0.56 21.11
CA ASN A 23 4.67 -1.91 21.39
C ASN A 23 4.80 -2.81 20.18
N GLU A 24 5.60 -3.85 20.28
CA GLU A 24 5.82 -4.85 19.22
C GLU A 24 5.21 -6.22 19.59
N LEU A 25 4.24 -6.26 20.48
CA LEU A 25 3.75 -7.53 21.01
C LEU A 25 3.13 -8.41 19.92
N VAL A 26 2.35 -7.84 19.02
CA VAL A 26 1.74 -8.57 17.90
C VAL A 26 2.83 -9.16 16.99
N TYR A 27 3.86 -8.38 16.67
CA TYR A 27 5.00 -8.84 15.89
C TYR A 27 5.77 -9.96 16.61
N LYS A 28 6.06 -9.78 17.90
CA LYS A 28 6.83 -10.75 18.71
C LYS A 28 6.12 -12.09 18.90
N LEU A 29 4.80 -12.11 18.93
CA LEU A 29 3.99 -13.34 19.06
C LEU A 29 3.80 -14.08 17.74
N ALA A 30 4.08 -13.47 16.60
CA ALA A 30 3.99 -14.10 15.31
C ALA A 30 5.10 -15.16 15.09
N ASP A 31 4.86 -16.09 14.17
CA ASP A 31 5.85 -17.08 13.79
C ASP A 31 7.16 -16.41 13.26
N PRO A 32 8.32 -17.03 13.50
CA PRO A 32 9.58 -16.55 12.92
C PRO A 32 9.54 -16.48 11.38
N CYS A 33 10.47 -15.72 10.83
CA CYS A 33 10.65 -15.63 9.37
C CYS A 33 10.85 -17.02 8.76
N ARG A 34 10.14 -17.31 7.68
CA ARG A 34 10.22 -18.57 6.92
C ARG A 34 11.04 -18.45 5.64
N LEU A 35 11.46 -17.23 5.28
CA LEU A 35 12.29 -17.02 4.09
C LEU A 35 13.75 -17.26 4.45
N THR A 36 14.45 -18.03 3.61
CA THR A 36 15.88 -18.31 3.77
C THR A 36 16.75 -17.15 3.29
N ASP A 37 16.25 -16.36 2.36
CA ASP A 37 16.89 -15.16 1.85
C ASP A 37 15.91 -14.00 1.83
N THR A 38 16.26 -12.93 2.48
CA THR A 38 15.47 -11.68 2.54
C THR A 38 16.20 -10.49 1.92
N SER A 39 17.41 -10.69 1.38
CA SER A 39 18.26 -9.62 0.82
C SER A 39 17.65 -8.89 -0.37
N TRP A 40 16.73 -9.53 -1.09
CA TRP A 40 16.02 -8.96 -2.22
C TRP A 40 14.84 -8.06 -1.83
N ILE A 41 14.39 -8.13 -0.56
CA ILE A 41 13.29 -7.33 -0.04
C ILE A 41 13.80 -5.93 0.21
N GLN A 42 13.22 -4.97 -0.46
CA GLN A 42 13.59 -3.57 -0.34
C GLN A 42 12.37 -2.75 0.07
N PRO A 43 12.32 -2.23 1.29
CA PRO A 43 11.40 -1.16 1.66
C PRO A 43 11.65 0.09 0.83
N GLY A 44 10.64 0.95 0.68
CA GLY A 44 10.85 2.16 -0.10
C GLY A 44 9.60 3.01 -0.29
N LYS A 45 9.69 3.91 -1.25
CA LYS A 45 8.61 4.80 -1.67
C LYS A 45 8.09 4.37 -3.03
N SER A 46 6.81 4.58 -3.27
CA SER A 46 6.19 4.32 -4.56
C SER A 46 5.47 5.56 -5.09
N ALA A 47 5.72 5.91 -6.34
CA ALA A 47 4.79 6.77 -7.05
C ALA A 47 3.47 6.01 -7.26
N TRP A 48 2.35 6.74 -7.26
CA TRP A 48 1.03 6.14 -7.31
C TRP A 48 0.01 7.11 -7.92
N GLU A 49 -0.66 6.70 -9.01
CA GLU A 49 -1.51 7.58 -9.79
C GLU A 49 -2.96 7.67 -9.30
N TRP A 50 -3.39 6.76 -8.45
CA TRP A 50 -4.79 6.64 -8.04
C TRP A 50 -5.31 7.88 -7.32
N TRP A 51 -4.55 8.39 -6.35
CA TRP A 51 -5.01 9.42 -5.43
C TRP A 51 -5.38 10.76 -6.12
N HIS A 52 -4.77 11.10 -7.24
CA HIS A 52 -5.08 12.28 -8.04
C HIS A 52 -5.68 11.94 -9.41
N LYS A 53 -6.32 10.76 -9.52
CA LYS A 53 -7.00 10.27 -10.73
C LYS A 53 -6.10 10.24 -11.97
N ALA A 54 -4.80 10.08 -11.81
CA ALA A 54 -3.80 10.10 -12.88
C ALA A 54 -3.83 11.39 -13.73
N VAL A 55 -4.29 12.50 -13.19
CA VAL A 55 -4.31 13.80 -13.88
C VAL A 55 -2.95 14.46 -13.71
N LEU A 56 -2.29 14.75 -14.83
CA LEU A 56 -1.01 15.46 -14.88
C LEU A 56 -1.21 16.85 -15.45
N GLU A 57 -0.64 17.85 -14.78
CA GLU A 57 -0.63 19.23 -15.27
C GLU A 57 0.65 19.50 -16.09
N GLY A 58 0.51 20.27 -17.17
CA GLY A 58 1.66 20.72 -17.98
C GLY A 58 2.27 19.66 -18.89
N VAL A 59 1.58 18.55 -19.13
CA VAL A 59 1.98 17.52 -20.11
C VAL A 59 1.26 17.73 -21.45
N ASP A 60 1.86 17.27 -22.54
CA ASP A 60 1.36 17.40 -23.92
C ASP A 60 0.65 16.14 -24.43
N PHE A 61 0.31 15.24 -23.52
CA PHE A 61 -0.41 13.99 -23.81
C PHE A 61 -1.63 13.81 -22.89
N PRO A 62 -2.62 12.99 -23.29
CA PRO A 62 -3.80 12.72 -22.46
C PRO A 62 -3.44 12.07 -21.13
N SER A 63 -3.95 12.61 -20.03
CA SER A 63 -3.80 12.06 -18.68
C SER A 63 -5.16 11.94 -17.98
N GLY A 64 -5.21 11.16 -16.90
CA GLY A 64 -6.41 10.89 -16.13
C GLY A 64 -6.76 9.40 -16.09
N ASN A 65 -7.63 8.99 -15.16
CA ASN A 65 -7.98 7.60 -14.91
C ASN A 65 -8.68 6.89 -16.11
N LYS A 66 -9.19 7.64 -17.08
CA LYS A 66 -9.75 7.12 -18.33
C LYS A 66 -8.74 7.12 -19.48
N GLN A 67 -7.52 7.58 -19.24
CA GLN A 67 -6.45 7.77 -20.23
C GLN A 67 -5.16 7.04 -19.82
N LEU A 68 -5.31 5.96 -19.04
CA LEU A 68 -4.17 5.15 -18.61
C LEU A 68 -3.46 4.56 -19.84
N SER A 69 -2.19 4.87 -19.99
CA SER A 69 -1.40 4.49 -21.17
C SER A 69 0.05 4.23 -20.81
N LEU A 70 0.75 3.55 -21.71
CA LEU A 70 2.20 3.36 -21.56
C LEU A 70 2.94 4.69 -21.42
N GLN A 71 2.57 5.72 -22.18
CA GLN A 71 3.20 7.04 -22.14
C GLN A 71 3.01 7.70 -20.75
N LEU A 72 1.82 7.65 -20.20
CA LEU A 72 1.51 8.15 -18.86
C LEU A 72 2.36 7.42 -17.80
N TYR A 73 2.44 6.11 -17.84
CA TYR A 73 3.23 5.36 -16.86
C TYR A 73 4.74 5.53 -17.06
N LYS A 74 5.24 5.72 -18.28
CA LYS A 74 6.64 6.10 -18.50
C LYS A 74 6.96 7.45 -17.86
N TYR A 75 6.05 8.39 -17.90
CA TYR A 75 6.20 9.69 -17.22
C TYR A 75 6.34 9.50 -15.70
N TYR A 76 5.49 8.69 -15.06
CA TYR A 76 5.61 8.37 -13.63
C TYR A 76 6.93 7.66 -13.29
N VAL A 77 7.37 6.73 -14.14
CA VAL A 77 8.66 6.04 -13.98
C VAL A 77 9.83 7.03 -14.05
N ASP A 78 9.81 7.95 -15.01
CA ASP A 78 10.84 8.99 -15.14
C ASP A 78 10.86 9.93 -13.95
N TRP A 79 9.68 10.31 -13.47
CA TRP A 79 9.54 11.13 -12.27
C TRP A 79 10.04 10.38 -11.03
N ALA A 80 9.68 9.14 -10.85
CA ALA A 80 10.14 8.28 -9.76
C ALA A 80 11.67 8.15 -9.77
N SER A 81 12.25 7.83 -10.93
CA SER A 81 13.71 7.70 -11.09
C SER A 81 14.43 9.01 -10.74
N LYS A 82 13.95 10.14 -11.26
CA LYS A 82 14.52 11.47 -10.99
C LYS A 82 14.51 11.85 -9.50
N ASN A 83 13.49 11.40 -8.78
CA ASN A 83 13.28 11.73 -7.37
C ASN A 83 13.74 10.61 -6.41
N HIS A 84 14.48 9.61 -6.89
CA HIS A 84 14.98 8.50 -6.09
C HIS A 84 13.85 7.75 -5.35
N ILE A 85 12.79 7.47 -6.08
CA ILE A 85 11.63 6.67 -5.63
C ILE A 85 11.79 5.28 -6.20
N GLU A 86 11.74 4.28 -5.34
CA GLU A 86 12.11 2.91 -5.67
C GLU A 86 11.07 2.18 -6.53
N TYR A 87 9.79 2.61 -6.43
CA TYR A 87 8.69 1.89 -7.05
C TYR A 87 7.73 2.82 -7.81
N MET A 88 7.04 2.23 -8.78
CA MET A 88 5.81 2.77 -9.36
C MET A 88 4.72 1.71 -9.22
N THR A 89 3.64 2.04 -8.53
CA THR A 89 2.48 1.16 -8.38
C THR A 89 1.39 1.58 -9.36
N LEU A 90 1.02 0.66 -10.24
CA LEU A 90 -0.09 0.80 -11.16
C LEU A 90 -1.36 0.32 -10.45
N ASP A 91 -2.30 1.22 -10.23
CA ASP A 91 -3.57 0.90 -9.58
C ASP A 91 -4.63 0.38 -10.58
N ALA A 92 -5.87 0.25 -10.15
CA ALA A 92 -6.96 -0.30 -10.96
C ALA A 92 -7.07 0.34 -12.35
N GLY A 93 -7.21 -0.49 -13.38
CA GLY A 93 -7.34 -0.05 -14.78
C GLY A 93 -6.09 -0.20 -15.64
N TRP A 94 -4.96 -0.59 -15.07
CA TRP A 94 -3.76 -0.90 -15.89
C TRP A 94 -4.01 -2.04 -16.89
N SER A 95 -3.26 -2.05 -18.02
CA SER A 95 -3.42 -3.04 -19.09
C SER A 95 -2.23 -3.99 -19.21
N LYS A 96 -2.54 -5.24 -19.52
CA LYS A 96 -1.53 -6.26 -19.87
C LYS A 96 -0.79 -5.96 -21.17
N ASP A 97 -1.34 -5.11 -22.02
CA ASP A 97 -0.81 -4.85 -23.36
C ASP A 97 0.55 -4.12 -23.30
N TYR A 98 0.75 -3.28 -22.30
CA TYR A 98 2.00 -2.51 -22.15
C TYR A 98 2.86 -2.89 -20.94
N ILE A 99 2.38 -3.76 -20.05
CA ILE A 99 3.08 -4.00 -18.76
C ILE A 99 4.50 -4.52 -18.95
N LYS A 100 4.72 -5.42 -19.90
CA LYS A 100 6.05 -5.98 -20.17
C LYS A 100 7.03 -4.92 -20.67
N GLU A 101 6.58 -4.04 -21.58
CA GLU A 101 7.40 -2.93 -22.06
C GLU A 101 7.69 -1.94 -20.94
N LEU A 102 6.68 -1.61 -20.14
CA LEU A 102 6.84 -0.72 -18.99
C LEU A 102 7.82 -1.27 -17.96
N CYS A 103 7.76 -2.55 -17.62
CA CYS A 103 8.71 -3.19 -16.70
C CYS A 103 10.15 -3.14 -17.23
N SER A 104 10.34 -3.36 -18.53
CA SER A 104 11.66 -3.24 -19.16
C SER A 104 12.18 -1.81 -19.07
N TYR A 105 11.34 -0.83 -19.40
CA TYR A 105 11.67 0.60 -19.29
C TYR A 105 12.01 1.01 -17.85
N ALA A 106 11.18 0.61 -16.89
CA ALA A 106 11.37 0.92 -15.48
C ALA A 106 12.70 0.33 -14.93
N LYS A 107 13.04 -0.88 -15.35
CA LYS A 107 14.30 -1.52 -14.97
C LYS A 107 15.53 -0.71 -15.42
N GLU A 108 15.52 -0.13 -16.62
CA GLU A 108 16.59 0.75 -17.11
C GLU A 108 16.72 2.04 -16.28
N LYS A 109 15.64 2.44 -15.62
CA LYS A 109 15.55 3.61 -14.74
C LYS A 109 15.75 3.32 -13.26
N ASN A 110 16.03 2.05 -12.89
CA ASN A 110 16.12 1.57 -11.51
C ASN A 110 14.82 1.77 -10.72
N VAL A 111 13.68 1.68 -11.37
CA VAL A 111 12.34 1.72 -10.74
C VAL A 111 11.70 0.34 -10.87
N LYS A 112 11.12 -0.15 -9.79
CA LYS A 112 10.41 -1.43 -9.74
C LYS A 112 8.92 -1.22 -9.93
N ILE A 113 8.26 -2.10 -10.66
CA ILE A 113 6.81 -2.02 -10.94
C ILE A 113 6.04 -2.92 -9.99
N ILE A 114 5.02 -2.35 -9.35
CA ILE A 114 3.99 -3.06 -8.58
C ILE A 114 2.67 -2.93 -9.34
N VAL A 115 1.86 -3.97 -9.36
CA VAL A 115 0.54 -3.94 -10.01
C VAL A 115 -0.57 -4.25 -9.01
N TRP A 116 -1.67 -3.53 -9.14
CA TRP A 116 -2.88 -3.75 -8.40
C TRP A 116 -3.67 -4.94 -8.97
N THR A 117 -4.35 -5.68 -8.09
CA THR A 117 -5.31 -6.72 -8.46
C THR A 117 -6.33 -6.97 -7.36
N TRP A 118 -7.51 -7.46 -7.75
CA TRP A 118 -8.49 -8.00 -6.82
C TRP A 118 -7.98 -9.28 -6.15
N ALA A 119 -8.19 -9.42 -4.85
CA ALA A 119 -7.86 -10.67 -4.15
C ALA A 119 -8.63 -11.87 -4.75
N SER A 120 -9.86 -11.68 -5.21
CA SER A 120 -10.63 -12.72 -5.90
C SER A 120 -9.97 -13.21 -7.19
N CYS A 121 -9.44 -12.29 -8.03
CA CYS A 121 -8.77 -12.65 -9.28
C CYS A 121 -7.44 -13.37 -9.04
N ALA A 122 -6.66 -12.91 -8.06
CA ALA A 122 -5.40 -13.55 -7.71
C ALA A 122 -5.61 -14.92 -7.04
N ARG A 123 -6.73 -15.11 -6.35
CA ARG A 123 -7.06 -16.32 -5.58
C ARG A 123 -7.43 -17.52 -6.44
N GLU A 124 -8.06 -17.35 -7.59
CA GLU A 124 -8.52 -18.47 -8.43
C GLU A 124 -7.35 -19.39 -8.80
N ASN A 125 -6.23 -18.81 -9.18
CA ASN A 125 -4.98 -19.53 -9.38
C ASN A 125 -3.79 -18.62 -9.05
N PRO A 126 -3.45 -18.44 -7.76
CA PRO A 126 -2.44 -17.48 -7.35
C PRO A 126 -1.06 -17.77 -7.96
N SER A 127 -0.69 -19.04 -8.09
CA SER A 127 0.62 -19.41 -8.64
C SER A 127 0.76 -19.03 -10.11
N ASP A 128 -0.27 -19.26 -10.94
CA ASP A 128 -0.24 -18.92 -12.36
C ASP A 128 -0.29 -17.41 -12.57
N TRP A 129 -1.12 -16.71 -11.81
CA TRP A 129 -1.19 -15.26 -11.90
C TRP A 129 0.16 -14.62 -11.53
N ILE A 130 0.75 -15.04 -10.40
CA ILE A 130 2.04 -14.55 -9.92
C ILE A 130 3.16 -14.89 -10.91
N ALA A 131 3.22 -16.14 -11.39
CA ALA A 131 4.20 -16.56 -12.40
C ALA A 131 4.11 -15.72 -13.68
N LYS A 132 2.89 -15.40 -14.12
CA LYS A 132 2.64 -14.54 -15.27
C LYS A 132 3.11 -13.11 -15.03
N MET A 133 2.78 -12.50 -13.88
CA MET A 133 3.25 -11.16 -13.53
C MET A 133 4.77 -11.10 -13.44
N HIS A 134 5.38 -12.07 -12.77
CA HIS A 134 6.83 -12.20 -12.71
C HIS A 134 7.48 -12.30 -14.10
N SER A 135 6.87 -13.05 -15.03
CA SER A 135 7.38 -13.19 -16.42
C SER A 135 7.36 -11.88 -17.20
N TYR A 136 6.55 -10.91 -16.79
CA TYR A 136 6.52 -9.56 -17.36
C TYR A 136 7.54 -8.62 -16.71
N GLY A 137 8.19 -9.03 -15.62
CA GLY A 137 9.14 -8.21 -14.87
C GLY A 137 8.52 -7.42 -13.72
N VAL A 138 7.27 -7.73 -13.35
CA VAL A 138 6.60 -7.13 -12.19
C VAL A 138 7.30 -7.56 -10.90
N SER A 139 7.55 -6.62 -10.00
CA SER A 139 8.32 -6.81 -8.76
C SER A 139 7.44 -6.95 -7.51
N GLY A 140 6.14 -6.72 -7.61
CA GLY A 140 5.24 -6.83 -6.48
C GLY A 140 3.78 -6.72 -6.86
N ALA A 141 2.90 -6.98 -5.89
CA ALA A 141 1.46 -6.91 -6.06
C ALA A 141 0.81 -6.12 -4.91
N LYS A 142 -0.05 -5.16 -5.27
CA LYS A 142 -1.05 -4.55 -4.40
C LYS A 142 -2.32 -5.36 -4.56
N ILE A 143 -2.60 -6.22 -3.56
CA ILE A 143 -3.75 -7.14 -3.57
C ILE A 143 -4.85 -6.55 -2.70
N ASP A 144 -5.99 -6.29 -3.31
CA ASP A 144 -7.06 -5.49 -2.74
C ASP A 144 -8.39 -6.24 -2.67
N PHE A 145 -9.32 -5.72 -1.86
CA PHE A 145 -10.68 -6.23 -1.71
C PHE A 145 -10.74 -7.70 -1.30
N PHE A 146 -10.18 -8.01 -0.12
CA PHE A 146 -10.38 -9.33 0.51
C PHE A 146 -11.84 -9.56 0.86
N GLU A 147 -12.62 -8.49 1.13
CA GLU A 147 -14.06 -8.48 1.45
C GLU A 147 -14.44 -9.41 2.61
N ARG A 148 -13.46 -9.75 3.44
CA ARG A 148 -13.58 -10.67 4.56
C ARG A 148 -12.62 -10.27 5.67
N ASN A 149 -13.05 -10.55 6.91
CA ASN A 149 -12.20 -10.39 8.10
C ASN A 149 -12.30 -11.65 8.95
N ASP A 150 -11.90 -12.79 8.37
CA ASP A 150 -11.97 -14.11 9.02
C ASP A 150 -10.73 -14.95 8.68
N GLN A 151 -10.70 -16.19 9.19
CA GLN A 151 -9.60 -17.13 8.96
C GLN A 151 -9.36 -17.44 7.48
N ILE A 152 -10.37 -17.28 6.63
CA ILE A 152 -10.22 -17.55 5.20
C ILE A 152 -9.38 -16.44 4.58
N ALA A 153 -9.68 -15.16 4.88
CA ALA A 153 -8.88 -14.03 4.44
C ALA A 153 -7.42 -14.13 4.93
N MET A 154 -7.23 -14.56 6.19
CA MET A 154 -5.89 -14.76 6.75
C MET A 154 -5.09 -15.83 6.00
N ARG A 155 -5.75 -16.91 5.57
CA ARG A 155 -5.11 -17.96 4.76
C ARG A 155 -4.72 -17.44 3.37
N TRP A 156 -5.58 -16.64 2.74
CA TRP A 156 -5.26 -16.02 1.45
C TRP A 156 -4.06 -15.09 1.56
N GLY A 157 -4.04 -14.20 2.56
CA GLY A 157 -2.90 -13.31 2.78
C GLY A 157 -1.59 -14.08 2.96
N LYS A 158 -1.63 -15.18 3.74
CA LYS A 158 -0.47 -16.06 3.90
C LYS A 158 -0.05 -16.70 2.57
N GLU A 159 -0.99 -17.27 1.83
CA GLU A 159 -0.72 -17.92 0.55
C GLU A 159 -0.14 -16.93 -0.47
N PHE A 160 -0.71 -15.73 -0.60
CA PHE A 160 -0.16 -14.69 -1.46
C PHE A 160 1.26 -14.32 -1.06
N ALA A 161 1.51 -14.10 0.23
CA ALA A 161 2.85 -13.75 0.70
C ALA A 161 3.88 -14.84 0.37
N GLU A 162 3.54 -16.10 0.61
CA GLU A 162 4.38 -17.26 0.33
C GLU A 162 4.69 -17.39 -1.17
N ARG A 163 3.66 -17.36 -2.03
CA ARG A 163 3.80 -17.48 -3.48
C ARG A 163 4.54 -16.31 -4.12
N LEU A 164 4.30 -15.10 -3.64
CA LEU A 164 5.05 -13.92 -4.08
C LEU A 164 6.52 -14.01 -3.68
N ALA A 165 6.81 -14.47 -2.45
CA ALA A 165 8.18 -14.66 -1.99
C ALA A 165 8.95 -15.70 -2.82
N GLU A 166 8.31 -16.79 -3.26
CA GLU A 166 8.90 -17.79 -4.17
C GLU A 166 9.41 -17.16 -5.50
N LYS A 167 8.87 -16.00 -5.87
CA LYS A 167 9.23 -15.22 -7.05
C LYS A 167 10.00 -13.94 -6.73
N GLN A 168 10.43 -13.75 -5.49
CA GLN A 168 11.08 -12.53 -5.02
C GLN A 168 10.25 -11.27 -5.32
N MET A 169 8.93 -11.35 -5.09
CA MET A 169 7.98 -10.26 -5.26
C MET A 169 7.46 -9.79 -3.91
N VAL A 170 7.30 -8.47 -3.78
CA VAL A 170 6.72 -7.85 -2.58
C VAL A 170 5.20 -7.84 -2.62
N ALA A 171 4.57 -7.75 -1.45
CA ALA A 171 3.12 -7.66 -1.29
C ALA A 171 2.71 -6.41 -0.52
N ILE A 172 1.62 -5.79 -0.95
CA ILE A 172 0.88 -4.78 -0.21
C ILE A 172 -0.57 -5.24 -0.18
N PHE A 173 -1.19 -5.26 1.00
CA PHE A 173 -2.57 -5.70 1.16
C PHE A 173 -3.49 -4.52 1.44
N HIS A 174 -4.52 -4.37 0.60
CA HIS A 174 -5.61 -3.39 0.74
C HIS A 174 -6.95 -4.10 0.92
N GLY A 175 -7.96 -3.38 1.39
CA GLY A 175 -9.27 -3.99 1.69
C GLY A 175 -9.15 -5.28 2.50
N CYS A 176 -8.21 -5.33 3.44
CA CYS A 176 -7.70 -6.54 4.08
C CYS A 176 -7.97 -6.53 5.60
N PRO A 177 -7.88 -7.70 6.28
CA PRO A 177 -7.85 -7.75 7.74
C PRO A 177 -6.68 -6.95 8.34
N VAL A 178 -6.87 -6.50 9.58
CA VAL A 178 -5.81 -5.87 10.37
C VAL A 178 -4.60 -6.83 10.49
N PRO A 179 -3.35 -6.33 10.42
CA PRO A 179 -2.16 -7.16 10.57
C PRO A 179 -2.15 -7.99 11.86
N THR A 180 -1.66 -9.21 11.76
CA THR A 180 -1.51 -10.16 12.89
C THR A 180 -0.08 -10.63 13.06
N GLY A 181 0.90 -9.85 12.57
CA GLY A 181 2.31 -10.20 12.61
C GLY A 181 2.77 -11.09 11.45
N LEU A 182 1.94 -11.37 10.44
CA LEU A 182 2.32 -12.19 9.29
C LEU A 182 3.53 -11.64 8.53
N HIS A 183 3.76 -10.33 8.57
CA HIS A 183 4.93 -9.66 7.99
C HIS A 183 6.26 -10.01 8.70
N ARG A 184 6.22 -10.57 9.92
CA ARG A 184 7.41 -11.20 10.52
C ARG A 184 7.75 -12.52 9.86
N THR A 185 6.73 -13.33 9.58
CA THR A 185 6.88 -14.65 8.96
C THR A 185 7.24 -14.54 7.47
N TYR A 186 6.64 -13.56 6.79
CA TYR A 186 6.87 -13.24 5.38
C TYR A 186 7.18 -11.74 5.22
N PRO A 187 8.44 -11.33 5.44
CA PRO A 187 8.83 -9.91 5.40
C PRO A 187 8.73 -9.26 4.00
N ASN A 188 8.39 -10.02 2.97
CA ASN A 188 8.01 -9.46 1.69
C ASN A 188 6.63 -8.77 1.70
N ILE A 189 5.85 -8.88 2.77
CA ILE A 189 4.67 -8.05 2.98
C ILE A 189 5.16 -6.71 3.52
N LEU A 190 5.14 -5.68 2.69
CA LEU A 190 5.67 -4.37 3.04
C LEU A 190 4.64 -3.47 3.72
N ASN A 191 3.34 -3.68 3.45
CA ASN A 191 2.32 -2.84 4.07
C ASN A 191 0.91 -3.47 4.04
N TYR A 192 0.04 -2.92 4.88
CA TYR A 192 -1.38 -3.28 4.96
C TYR A 192 -2.21 -2.00 5.09
N GLU A 193 -3.29 -1.89 4.37
CA GLU A 193 -4.24 -0.80 4.61
C GLU A 193 -4.97 -1.00 5.95
N ALA A 194 -6.05 -1.76 5.96
CA ALA A 194 -6.90 -2.02 7.11
C ALA A 194 -7.16 -0.77 7.98
N VAL A 195 -7.39 0.36 7.33
CA VAL A 195 -7.58 1.69 7.92
C VAL A 195 -8.35 2.56 6.94
N ARG A 196 -8.93 3.64 7.43
CA ARG A 196 -9.40 4.73 6.58
C ARG A 196 -8.21 5.62 6.23
N GLY A 197 -7.56 5.31 5.11
CA GLY A 197 -6.40 6.04 4.60
C GLY A 197 -6.77 7.37 3.95
N ALA A 198 -5.76 8.15 3.57
CA ALA A 198 -5.98 9.48 3.00
C ALA A 198 -6.79 9.45 1.69
N GLU A 199 -6.82 8.31 0.97
CA GLU A 199 -7.68 8.14 -0.21
C GLU A 199 -9.17 8.37 0.11
N CYS A 200 -9.61 8.16 1.36
CA CYS A 200 -10.99 8.44 1.77
C CYS A 200 -11.36 9.93 1.65
N ASN A 201 -10.37 10.83 1.50
CA ASN A 201 -10.61 12.23 1.14
C ASN A 201 -11.29 12.41 -0.24
N PHE A 202 -11.33 11.35 -1.06
CA PHE A 202 -12.12 11.35 -2.29
C PHE A 202 -13.60 11.60 -2.05
N TRP A 203 -14.16 11.01 -0.99
CA TRP A 203 -15.61 10.96 -0.78
C TRP A 203 -16.09 11.39 0.61
N GLU A 204 -15.19 11.71 1.54
CA GLU A 204 -15.58 12.07 2.90
C GLU A 204 -14.69 13.14 3.55
N LYS A 205 -15.14 13.67 4.69
CA LYS A 205 -14.51 14.77 5.45
C LYS A 205 -14.01 14.34 6.84
N THR A 206 -13.80 13.06 7.06
CA THR A 206 -13.53 12.53 8.41
C THR A 206 -12.06 12.39 8.75
N LEU A 207 -11.17 12.54 7.77
CA LEU A 207 -9.73 12.42 7.96
C LEU A 207 -9.15 13.77 8.42
N THR A 208 -9.43 14.12 9.66
CA THR A 208 -8.99 15.36 10.28
C THR A 208 -7.61 15.22 10.90
N PRO A 209 -6.89 16.32 11.17
CA PRO A 209 -5.64 16.27 11.94
C PRO A 209 -5.78 15.57 13.31
N GLU A 210 -6.94 15.69 13.95
CA GLU A 210 -7.24 14.96 15.19
C GLU A 210 -7.29 13.43 14.97
N TYR A 211 -7.91 12.98 13.89
CA TYR A 211 -7.87 11.57 13.50
C TYR A 211 -6.44 11.09 13.31
N HIS A 212 -5.59 11.85 12.63
CA HIS A 212 -4.19 11.51 12.38
C HIS A 212 -3.36 11.37 13.67
N THR A 213 -3.65 12.17 14.70
CA THR A 213 -2.93 12.07 15.98
C THR A 213 -3.36 10.87 16.82
N ARG A 214 -4.59 10.38 16.64
CA ARG A 214 -5.10 9.19 17.34
C ARG A 214 -4.73 7.88 16.64
N PHE A 215 -4.57 7.93 15.33
CA PHE A 215 -4.32 6.77 14.48
C PHE A 215 -3.15 5.88 14.95
N PRO A 216 -1.97 6.41 15.33
CA PRO A 216 -0.85 5.58 15.77
C PRO A 216 -1.19 4.74 16.99
N PHE A 217 -1.93 5.27 17.94
CA PHE A 217 -2.29 4.60 19.20
C PHE A 217 -3.37 3.53 19.06
N ILE A 218 -4.00 3.44 17.90
CA ILE A 218 -5.07 2.47 17.63
C ILE A 218 -4.61 1.47 16.60
N ARG A 219 -4.27 1.93 15.39
CA ARG A 219 -4.04 1.05 14.25
C ARG A 219 -2.61 0.50 14.19
N LEU A 220 -1.62 1.32 14.51
CA LEU A 220 -0.21 0.89 14.41
C LEU A 220 0.19 -0.13 15.49
N LEU A 221 -0.60 -0.31 16.54
CA LEU A 221 -0.42 -1.39 17.52
C LEU A 221 -0.48 -2.78 16.90
N ALA A 222 -1.15 -2.93 15.77
CA ALA A 222 -1.26 -4.19 15.06
C ALA A 222 -0.12 -4.41 14.05
N GLY A 223 0.62 -3.38 13.69
CA GLY A 223 1.69 -3.40 12.69
C GLY A 223 1.57 -2.30 11.65
N PRO A 224 2.39 -2.33 10.60
CA PRO A 224 2.50 -1.26 9.61
C PRO A 224 1.15 -0.95 8.94
N ALA A 225 1.00 0.30 8.51
CA ALA A 225 -0.22 0.78 7.89
C ALA A 225 0.04 1.62 6.66
N ASP A 226 -0.60 1.23 5.56
CA ASP A 226 -0.63 2.02 4.33
C ASP A 226 -1.72 3.08 4.44
N TYR A 227 -1.37 4.18 5.09
CA TYR A 227 -2.25 5.32 5.27
C TYR A 227 -2.37 6.18 4.00
N THR A 228 -1.38 6.11 3.11
CA THR A 228 -1.28 6.92 1.88
C THR A 228 -1.34 8.44 2.14
N PRO A 229 -0.50 9.00 3.04
CA PRO A 229 -0.51 10.42 3.32
C PRO A 229 -0.05 11.25 2.12
N GLY A 230 -0.29 12.55 2.11
CA GLY A 230 0.53 13.39 1.28
C GLY A 230 -0.09 14.22 0.21
N SER A 231 -1.37 14.56 0.19
CA SER A 231 -1.73 15.68 -0.66
C SER A 231 -1.06 16.96 -0.16
N MET A 232 -0.26 17.61 -1.00
CA MET A 232 0.39 18.88 -0.67
C MET A 232 -0.52 20.11 -0.86
N ARG A 233 -1.76 19.89 -1.32
CA ARG A 233 -2.86 20.89 -1.33
C ARG A 233 -3.54 20.90 0.02
N SER A 234 -2.89 21.52 0.99
CA SER A 234 -3.38 21.59 2.36
C SER A 234 -4.36 22.77 2.52
N VAL A 235 -5.50 22.49 3.11
CA VAL A 235 -6.57 23.45 3.35
C VAL A 235 -7.08 23.37 4.79
N THR A 236 -7.81 24.40 5.24
CA THR A 236 -8.53 24.34 6.51
C THR A 236 -9.70 23.36 6.43
N GLN A 237 -10.20 22.93 7.58
CA GLN A 237 -11.34 22.01 7.63
C GLN A 237 -12.59 22.58 6.93
N ASP A 238 -12.82 23.89 7.03
CA ASP A 238 -13.97 24.57 6.41
C ASP A 238 -13.82 24.67 4.87
N GLU A 239 -12.60 24.73 4.39
CA GLU A 239 -12.30 24.83 2.95
C GLU A 239 -12.22 23.45 2.28
N PHE A 240 -12.09 22.40 3.06
CA PHE A 240 -11.94 21.05 2.51
C PHE A 240 -13.17 20.61 1.71
N ARG A 241 -12.94 20.06 0.52
CA ARG A 241 -13.97 19.49 -0.36
C ARG A 241 -13.53 18.10 -0.84
N PRO A 242 -14.37 17.07 -0.66
CA PRO A 242 -14.10 15.74 -1.20
C PRO A 242 -14.03 15.77 -2.72
N MET A 243 -13.01 15.14 -3.28
CA MET A 243 -12.70 15.22 -4.71
C MET A 243 -13.83 14.69 -5.61
N ASP A 244 -14.42 13.54 -5.28
CA ASP A 244 -15.47 12.93 -6.09
C ASP A 244 -16.81 13.67 -6.00
N ILE A 245 -17.07 14.34 -4.90
CA ILE A 245 -18.31 15.09 -4.69
C ILE A 245 -18.24 16.42 -5.44
N ASP A 246 -17.15 17.15 -5.27
CA ASP A 246 -17.02 18.54 -5.74
C ASP A 246 -16.13 18.66 -6.99
N ASN A 247 -15.66 17.52 -7.55
CA ASN A 247 -14.74 17.44 -8.70
C ASN A 247 -13.51 18.35 -8.54
N THR A 248 -12.95 18.38 -7.33
CA THR A 248 -11.78 19.18 -6.99
C THR A 248 -10.49 18.35 -7.12
N PRO A 249 -9.32 18.99 -7.26
CA PRO A 249 -8.05 18.29 -7.05
C PRO A 249 -7.96 17.67 -5.65
N PRO A 250 -7.17 16.59 -5.48
CA PRO A 250 -6.93 16.01 -4.15
C PRO A 250 -6.41 17.06 -3.18
N MET A 251 -6.92 17.03 -1.96
CA MET A 251 -6.51 17.94 -0.89
C MET A 251 -6.59 17.24 0.47
N SER A 252 -5.86 17.77 1.43
CA SER A 252 -5.85 17.29 2.82
C SER A 252 -6.13 18.43 3.80
N MET A 253 -6.65 18.08 4.97
CA MET A 253 -6.90 19.04 6.04
C MET A 253 -5.63 19.25 6.87
N GLY A 254 -5.23 20.51 7.07
CA GLY A 254 -4.10 20.85 7.92
C GLY A 254 -2.99 21.56 7.18
N THR A 255 -1.75 21.10 7.36
CA THR A 255 -0.57 21.72 6.77
C THR A 255 0.29 20.70 6.03
N ARG A 256 1.11 21.16 5.08
CA ARG A 256 2.12 20.32 4.41
C ARG A 256 3.08 19.67 5.38
N SER A 257 3.48 20.40 6.45
CA SER A 257 4.33 19.83 7.49
C SER A 257 3.65 18.68 8.24
N HIS A 258 2.34 18.78 8.47
CA HIS A 258 1.55 17.70 9.06
C HIS A 258 1.53 16.47 8.14
N GLU A 259 1.27 16.65 6.85
CA GLU A 259 1.28 15.55 5.86
C GLU A 259 2.67 14.88 5.79
N LEU A 260 3.75 15.67 5.74
CA LEU A 260 5.12 15.15 5.75
C LEU A 260 5.46 14.40 7.06
N SER A 261 4.93 14.84 8.20
CA SER A 261 5.21 14.19 9.48
C SER A 261 4.65 12.76 9.53
N MET A 262 3.57 12.46 8.83
CA MET A 262 2.99 11.12 8.78
C MET A 262 3.91 10.10 8.08
N PHE A 263 4.74 10.53 7.13
CA PHE A 263 5.79 9.66 6.55
C PHE A 263 6.91 9.31 7.53
N VAL A 264 7.07 10.09 8.59
CA VAL A 264 8.09 9.87 9.63
C VAL A 264 7.53 9.08 10.82
N ILE A 265 6.29 9.39 11.21
CA ILE A 265 5.68 8.85 12.45
C ILE A 265 4.99 7.50 12.20
N TYR A 266 4.36 7.32 11.03
CA TYR A 266 3.64 6.09 10.75
C TYR A 266 4.59 4.98 10.34
N ASP A 267 4.43 3.81 10.97
CA ASP A 267 5.16 2.62 10.56
C ASP A 267 4.61 2.12 9.22
N GLN A 268 5.41 2.29 8.18
CA GLN A 268 5.08 1.90 6.81
C GLN A 268 6.37 1.58 6.05
N TRP A 269 6.53 0.34 5.65
CA TRP A 269 7.72 -0.11 4.92
C TRP A 269 7.62 0.12 3.41
N MET A 270 6.43 0.38 2.92
CA MET A 270 6.14 0.93 1.61
C MET A 270 5.30 2.19 1.80
N ALA A 271 5.79 3.33 1.37
CA ALA A 271 5.09 4.61 1.47
C ALA A 271 4.66 5.08 0.07
N TYR A 272 3.36 5.26 -0.12
CA TYR A 272 2.83 5.84 -1.35
C TYR A 272 2.95 7.35 -1.33
N LEU A 273 3.45 7.90 -2.44
CA LEU A 273 3.49 9.34 -2.69
C LEU A 273 2.35 9.71 -3.62
N CYS A 274 1.51 10.62 -3.17
CA CYS A 274 0.24 10.94 -3.79
C CYS A 274 0.29 12.17 -4.71
N ASP A 275 1.35 12.95 -4.70
CA ASP A 275 1.52 14.16 -5.54
C ASP A 275 2.92 14.23 -6.13
#